data_9c2a0a5e0d0f0707a47811b44547c045
#
_entry.id   9c2a0a5e0d0f0707a47811b44547c045
#
_cell.length_a   1.000
_cell.length_b   1.000
_cell.length_c   1.000
_cell.angle_alpha   90.00
_cell.angle_beta   90.00
_cell.angle_gamma   90.00
#
_symmetry.space_group_name_H-M   'P 1'
#
loop_
_entity.id
_entity.type
_entity.pdbx_description
1 polymer ?
#
loop_
_entity_poly.entity_id
_entity_poly.type
_entity_poly.pdbx_seq_one_letter_code
_entity_poly.pdbx_strand_id
1 'polypeptide(L)'
;ADIHAVLAEHSAIDNLKNIINSCELSVENYIFGTYALGLSFLKQEDLNDGVICIDFGKDKTSFAVFENSTLSYVGVVPYGSNQVSKDLAKVLDIKIEVAERIKVESGECVINENIKDKIEYLPVHLFPDDDFRKISKTMVNTIINSRIEEILQLVYRKIKSYNLIDIKTKKIYL
;
A
#
# COMPACT_ATOMS: atom_id res chain seq x y z
N ALA A 1 -1.20 26.72 21.00
CA ALA A 1 -1.67 26.26 19.69
C ALA A 1 -0.84 25.04 19.31
N ASP A 2 -1.48 23.95 19.00
CA ASP A 2 -0.81 22.73 18.51
C ASP A 2 -0.59 22.89 17.00
N ILE A 3 0.63 22.65 16.54
CA ILE A 3 1.00 22.79 15.14
C ILE A 3 1.46 21.42 14.64
N HIS A 4 0.85 20.92 13.58
CA HIS A 4 1.30 19.75 12.86
C HIS A 4 2.16 20.17 11.67
N ALA A 5 3.42 19.71 11.64
CA ALA A 5 4.33 19.95 10.54
C ALA A 5 4.63 18.65 9.80
N VAL A 6 4.36 18.64 8.51
CA VAL A 6 4.76 17.54 7.61
C VAL A 6 6.07 17.95 6.94
N LEU A 7 7.13 17.19 7.18
CA LEU A 7 8.44 17.47 6.61
C LEU A 7 8.66 16.60 5.36
N ALA A 8 9.19 17.22 4.32
CA ALA A 8 9.58 16.56 3.08
C ALA A 8 11.00 16.99 2.69
N GLU A 9 11.67 16.17 1.87
CA GLU A 9 12.99 16.49 1.36
C GLU A 9 12.95 17.69 0.41
N HIS A 10 13.74 18.71 0.70
CA HIS A 10 13.73 19.97 -0.04
C HIS A 10 14.04 19.78 -1.53
N SER A 11 15.05 18.93 -1.83
CA SER A 11 15.46 18.66 -3.21
C SER A 11 14.34 18.05 -4.06
N ALA A 12 13.53 17.15 -3.48
CA ALA A 12 12.39 16.54 -4.17
C ALA A 12 11.30 17.57 -4.48
N ILE A 13 11.03 18.46 -3.53
CA ILE A 13 10.04 19.55 -3.68
C ILE A 13 10.51 20.55 -4.75
N ASP A 14 11.78 20.96 -4.70
CA ASP A 14 12.33 21.91 -5.67
C ASP A 14 12.37 21.35 -7.09
N ASN A 15 12.74 20.08 -7.26
CA ASN A 15 12.70 19.42 -8.56
C ASN A 15 11.29 19.43 -9.15
N LEU A 16 10.29 19.07 -8.35
CA LEU A 16 8.91 19.08 -8.80
C LEU A 16 8.45 20.51 -9.17
N LYS A 17 8.78 21.50 -8.34
CA LYS A 17 8.47 22.90 -8.58
C LYS A 17 9.09 23.42 -9.87
N ASN A 18 10.37 23.08 -10.12
CA ASN A 18 11.08 23.50 -11.31
C ASN A 18 10.47 22.90 -12.59
N ILE A 19 10.04 21.63 -12.55
CA ILE A 19 9.34 21.00 -13.67
C ILE A 19 8.00 21.70 -13.95
N ILE A 20 7.22 21.98 -12.91
CA ILE A 20 5.93 22.67 -13.05
C ILE A 20 6.13 24.10 -13.60
N ASN A 21 7.11 24.83 -13.07
CA ASN A 21 7.43 26.17 -13.55
C ASN A 21 7.92 26.19 -15.01
N SER A 22 8.61 25.14 -15.47
CA SER A 22 9.02 25.03 -16.89
C SER A 22 7.83 24.86 -17.84
N CYS A 23 6.66 24.49 -17.33
CA CYS A 23 5.39 24.43 -18.05
C CYS A 23 4.57 25.72 -17.94
N GLU A 24 5.19 26.83 -17.51
CA GLU A 24 4.53 28.13 -17.28
C GLU A 24 3.40 28.08 -16.23
N LEU A 25 3.48 27.11 -15.30
CA LEU A 25 2.55 26.95 -14.17
C LEU A 25 3.24 27.32 -12.85
N SER A 26 2.46 27.74 -11.86
CA SER A 26 2.96 28.03 -10.51
C SER A 26 2.39 27.06 -9.49
N VAL A 27 3.21 26.72 -8.50
CA VAL A 27 2.79 25.89 -7.37
C VAL A 27 2.37 26.83 -6.22
N GLU A 28 1.12 26.78 -5.82
CA GLU A 28 0.62 27.57 -4.69
C GLU A 28 0.88 26.87 -3.35
N ASN A 29 0.58 25.56 -3.27
CA ASN A 29 0.69 24.79 -2.04
C ASN A 29 1.11 23.34 -2.30
N TYR A 30 1.66 22.72 -1.26
CA TYR A 30 1.98 21.29 -1.21
C TYR A 30 1.11 20.62 -0.17
N ILE A 31 0.47 19.51 -0.55
CA ILE A 31 -0.42 18.75 0.33
C ILE A 31 0.04 17.29 0.34
N PHE A 32 0.14 16.70 1.52
CA PHE A 32 0.44 15.28 1.64
C PHE A 32 -0.71 14.45 1.05
N GLY A 33 -0.39 13.55 0.09
CA GLY A 33 -1.39 12.87 -0.72
C GLY A 33 -2.41 12.06 0.08
N THR A 34 -1.97 11.27 1.07
CA THR A 34 -2.88 10.45 1.88
C THR A 34 -3.78 11.31 2.80
N TYR A 35 -3.32 12.50 3.20
CA TYR A 35 -4.17 13.45 3.91
C TYR A 35 -5.29 13.98 3.00
N ALA A 36 -4.93 14.42 1.80
CA ALA A 36 -5.91 14.89 0.81
C ALA A 36 -6.89 13.77 0.42
N LEU A 37 -6.38 12.55 0.23
CA LEU A 37 -7.19 11.37 -0.04
C LEU A 37 -8.20 11.14 1.10
N GLY A 38 -7.76 11.11 2.35
CA GLY A 38 -8.62 10.95 3.52
C GLY A 38 -9.74 11.99 3.55
N LEU A 39 -9.41 13.27 3.35
CA LEU A 39 -10.41 14.33 3.34
C LEU A 39 -11.44 14.21 2.21
N SER A 40 -11.12 13.51 1.12
CA SER A 40 -12.03 13.37 -0.02
C SER A 40 -13.19 12.41 0.20
N PHE A 41 -13.04 11.42 1.09
CA PHE A 41 -14.05 10.37 1.30
C PHE A 41 -14.45 10.12 2.75
N LEU A 42 -13.65 10.52 3.75
CA LEU A 42 -13.98 10.33 5.15
C LEU A 42 -15.14 11.25 5.56
N LYS A 43 -16.07 10.68 6.32
CA LYS A 43 -17.18 11.44 6.90
C LYS A 43 -16.73 12.16 8.18
N GLN A 44 -17.43 13.23 8.53
CA GLN A 44 -17.14 13.99 9.74
C GLN A 44 -17.20 13.12 11.02
N GLU A 45 -18.09 12.14 11.06
CA GLU A 45 -18.18 11.17 12.16
C GLU A 45 -16.91 10.34 12.30
N ASP A 46 -16.36 9.84 11.18
CA ASP A 46 -15.11 9.07 11.18
C ASP A 46 -13.93 9.91 11.66
N LEU A 47 -13.89 11.18 11.24
CA LEU A 47 -12.86 12.13 11.67
C LEU A 47 -12.94 12.42 13.17
N ASN A 48 -14.14 12.52 13.74
CA ASN A 48 -14.35 12.75 15.16
C ASN A 48 -13.96 11.55 16.02
N ASP A 49 -14.40 10.34 15.61
CA ASP A 49 -14.13 9.08 16.32
C ASP A 49 -12.68 8.63 16.19
N GLY A 50 -11.97 9.19 15.22
CA GLY A 50 -10.62 8.83 14.85
C GLY A 50 -10.57 7.68 13.85
N VAL A 51 -9.76 7.87 12.81
CA VAL A 51 -9.65 6.96 11.67
C VAL A 51 -8.22 6.92 11.13
N ILE A 52 -7.85 5.78 10.60
CA ILE A 52 -6.59 5.57 9.89
C ILE A 52 -6.90 5.39 8.42
N CYS A 53 -6.31 6.22 7.57
CA CYS A 53 -6.35 6.08 6.12
C CYS A 53 -5.01 5.54 5.65
N ILE A 54 -5.02 4.44 4.89
CA ILE A 54 -3.82 3.81 4.34
C ILE A 54 -3.92 3.84 2.81
N ASP A 55 -2.90 4.38 2.16
CA ASP A 55 -2.73 4.37 0.71
C ASP A 55 -1.65 3.35 0.34
N PHE A 56 -2.08 2.19 -0.16
CA PHE A 56 -1.22 1.09 -0.53
C PHE A 56 -0.78 1.23 -1.99
N GLY A 57 0.27 2.01 -2.22
CA GLY A 57 0.78 2.30 -3.55
C GLY A 57 1.68 1.21 -4.13
N LYS A 58 2.25 1.50 -5.30
CA LYS A 58 3.17 0.58 -6.00
C LYS A 58 4.50 0.42 -5.26
N ASP A 59 5.17 1.52 -4.93
CA ASP A 59 6.54 1.51 -4.38
C ASP A 59 6.59 1.88 -2.91
N LYS A 60 5.52 2.47 -2.38
CA LYS A 60 5.40 2.89 -0.99
C LYS A 60 3.97 2.72 -0.49
N THR A 61 3.84 2.54 0.82
CA THR A 61 2.57 2.60 1.52
C THR A 61 2.59 3.82 2.43
N SER A 62 1.68 4.74 2.22
CA SER A 62 1.53 5.94 3.04
C SER A 62 0.27 5.86 3.90
N PHE A 63 0.26 6.55 5.03
CA PHE A 63 -0.88 6.55 5.92
C PHE A 63 -1.04 7.90 6.62
N ALA A 64 -2.28 8.23 6.93
CA ALA A 64 -2.68 9.38 7.70
C ALA A 64 -3.60 8.95 8.84
N VAL A 65 -3.38 9.51 10.00
CA VAL A 65 -4.16 9.27 11.20
C VAL A 65 -4.89 10.52 11.57
N PHE A 66 -6.20 10.43 11.71
CA PHE A 66 -7.07 11.53 12.10
C PHE A 66 -7.65 11.25 13.48
N GLU A 67 -7.70 12.28 14.32
CA GLU A 67 -8.32 12.27 15.64
C GLU A 67 -8.93 13.63 15.93
N ASN A 68 -10.10 13.61 16.55
CA ASN A 68 -10.81 14.86 16.91
C ASN A 68 -10.91 15.85 15.74
N SER A 69 -11.25 15.33 14.56
CA SER A 69 -11.36 16.10 13.30
C SER A 69 -10.06 16.75 12.82
N THR A 70 -8.91 16.36 13.36
CA THR A 70 -7.61 16.90 12.97
C THR A 70 -6.66 15.79 12.50
N LEU A 71 -5.69 16.16 11.67
CA LEU A 71 -4.60 15.29 11.32
C LEU A 71 -3.67 15.14 12.53
N SER A 72 -3.57 13.92 13.07
CA SER A 72 -2.67 13.64 14.20
C SER A 72 -1.29 13.18 13.74
N TYR A 73 -1.24 12.37 12.68
CA TYR A 73 0.03 11.84 12.22
C TYR A 73 -0.03 11.42 10.75
N VAL A 74 1.10 11.52 10.06
CA VAL A 74 1.32 10.95 8.73
C VAL A 74 2.62 10.15 8.71
N GLY A 75 2.65 9.13 7.88
CA GLY A 75 3.86 8.33 7.71
C GLY A 75 3.91 7.62 6.37
N VAL A 76 5.10 7.15 6.05
CA VAL A 76 5.38 6.40 4.82
C VAL A 76 6.23 5.19 5.16
N VAL A 77 5.88 4.04 4.61
CA VAL A 77 6.68 2.82 4.59
C VAL A 77 7.21 2.67 3.16
N PRO A 78 8.53 2.48 2.92
CA PRO A 78 9.12 2.45 1.58
C PRO A 78 8.93 1.09 0.89
N TYR A 79 7.77 0.50 1.05
CA TYR A 79 7.34 -0.76 0.45
C TYR A 79 5.89 -0.65 -0.02
N GLY A 80 5.60 -1.23 -1.18
CA GLY A 80 4.27 -1.28 -1.77
C GLY A 80 4.07 -2.54 -2.60
N SER A 81 3.08 -2.55 -3.46
CA SER A 81 2.69 -3.73 -4.25
C SER A 81 3.77 -4.25 -5.20
N ASN A 82 4.74 -3.42 -5.58
CA ASN A 82 5.89 -3.82 -6.38
C ASN A 82 6.78 -4.84 -5.64
N GLN A 83 6.81 -4.80 -4.31
CA GLN A 83 7.55 -5.77 -3.53
C GLN A 83 6.93 -7.17 -3.61
N VAL A 84 5.60 -7.23 -3.68
CA VAL A 84 4.88 -8.50 -3.93
C VAL A 84 5.30 -9.10 -5.26
N SER A 85 5.35 -8.31 -6.33
CA SER A 85 5.77 -8.77 -7.66
C SER A 85 7.22 -9.28 -7.67
N LYS A 86 8.12 -8.59 -6.94
CA LYS A 86 9.52 -9.04 -6.78
C LYS A 86 9.62 -10.37 -6.03
N ASP A 87 8.81 -10.58 -5.00
CA ASP A 87 8.80 -11.84 -4.27
C ASP A 87 8.26 -12.99 -5.13
N LEU A 88 7.17 -12.75 -5.85
CA LEU A 88 6.64 -13.72 -6.80
C LEU A 88 7.69 -14.07 -7.86
N ALA A 89 8.35 -13.08 -8.47
CA ALA A 89 9.39 -13.29 -9.46
C ALA A 89 10.53 -14.16 -8.92
N LYS A 90 10.99 -13.85 -7.70
CA LYS A 90 12.09 -14.55 -7.04
C LYS A 90 11.72 -15.97 -6.63
N VAL A 91 10.57 -16.16 -5.97
CA VAL A 91 10.18 -17.47 -5.43
C VAL A 91 9.75 -18.43 -6.52
N LEU A 92 9.09 -17.91 -7.54
CA LEU A 92 8.60 -18.71 -8.66
C LEU A 92 9.63 -18.83 -9.79
N ASP A 93 10.76 -18.16 -9.70
CA ASP A 93 11.80 -18.09 -10.74
C ASP A 93 11.21 -17.71 -12.11
N ILE A 94 10.55 -16.55 -12.16
CA ILE A 94 9.91 -16.00 -13.36
C ILE A 94 10.30 -14.54 -13.57
N LYS A 95 10.09 -14.04 -14.79
CA LYS A 95 10.30 -12.63 -15.10
C LYS A 95 9.35 -11.74 -14.31
N ILE A 96 9.79 -10.53 -13.96
CA ILE A 96 9.00 -9.59 -13.16
C ILE A 96 7.68 -9.19 -13.84
N GLU A 97 7.67 -9.11 -15.16
CA GLU A 97 6.48 -8.80 -15.94
C GLU A 97 5.42 -9.91 -15.83
N VAL A 98 5.86 -11.17 -15.79
CA VAL A 98 4.99 -12.33 -15.57
C VAL A 98 4.46 -12.32 -14.14
N ALA A 99 5.32 -12.04 -13.16
CA ALA A 99 4.93 -11.94 -11.75
C ALA A 99 3.89 -10.84 -11.52
N GLU A 100 4.07 -9.66 -12.15
CA GLU A 100 3.09 -8.57 -12.09
C GLU A 100 1.74 -9.00 -12.66
N ARG A 101 1.73 -9.67 -13.81
CA ARG A 101 0.51 -10.20 -14.42
C ARG A 101 -0.18 -11.23 -13.54
N ILE A 102 0.57 -12.19 -12.96
CA ILE A 102 0.02 -13.17 -12.02
C ILE A 102 -0.63 -12.48 -10.82
N LYS A 103 0.05 -11.50 -10.23
CA LYS A 103 -0.49 -10.72 -9.11
C LYS A 103 -1.82 -10.07 -9.45
N VAL A 104 -1.93 -9.45 -10.64
CA VAL A 104 -3.13 -8.72 -11.06
C VAL A 104 -4.27 -9.64 -11.46
N GLU A 105 -3.97 -10.71 -12.22
CA GLU A 105 -5.01 -11.57 -12.80
C GLU A 105 -5.45 -12.72 -11.87
N SER A 106 -4.57 -13.18 -10.98
CA SER A 106 -4.81 -14.40 -10.21
C SER A 106 -4.50 -14.26 -8.72
N GLY A 107 -3.99 -13.10 -8.27
CA GLY A 107 -3.60 -12.89 -6.89
C GLY A 107 -4.78 -12.64 -5.97
N GLU A 108 -4.82 -13.35 -4.84
CA GLU A 108 -5.78 -13.15 -3.76
C GLU A 108 -5.05 -13.07 -2.42
N CYS A 109 -5.53 -12.19 -1.53
CA CYS A 109 -4.97 -12.04 -0.19
C CYS A 109 -5.59 -13.00 0.83
N VAL A 110 -6.67 -13.72 0.46
CA VAL A 110 -7.37 -14.66 1.33
C VAL A 110 -6.89 -16.08 1.06
N ILE A 111 -6.33 -16.72 2.06
CA ILE A 111 -6.00 -18.15 2.02
C ILE A 111 -7.23 -18.91 2.52
N ASN A 112 -7.96 -19.54 1.62
CA ASN A 112 -9.08 -20.41 1.97
C ASN A 112 -8.54 -21.75 2.50
N GLU A 113 -8.42 -21.89 3.80
CA GLU A 113 -7.97 -23.14 4.47
C GLU A 113 -8.96 -24.31 4.26
N ASN A 114 -10.19 -24.02 3.87
CA ASN A 114 -11.25 -25.02 3.69
C ASN A 114 -11.22 -25.75 2.33
N ILE A 115 -10.35 -25.34 1.40
CA ILE A 115 -10.22 -26.03 0.10
C ILE A 115 -9.15 -27.11 0.21
N LYS A 116 -9.41 -28.15 1.02
CA LYS A 116 -8.45 -29.27 1.20
C LYS A 116 -8.39 -30.26 0.01
N ASP A 117 -9.30 -30.19 -0.95
CA ASP A 117 -9.50 -31.28 -1.90
C ASP A 117 -9.19 -30.98 -3.39
N LYS A 118 -8.88 -29.73 -3.77
CA LYS A 118 -8.47 -29.42 -5.14
C LYS A 118 -7.31 -28.43 -5.18
N ILE A 119 -6.15 -28.91 -5.64
CA ILE A 119 -5.04 -28.01 -5.97
C ILE A 119 -5.43 -27.26 -7.25
N GLU A 120 -5.74 -25.98 -7.12
CA GLU A 120 -5.98 -25.09 -8.24
C GLU A 120 -4.64 -24.55 -8.75
N TYR A 121 -4.42 -24.70 -10.06
CA TYR A 121 -3.22 -24.20 -10.72
C TYR A 121 -3.51 -22.90 -11.47
N LEU A 122 -2.47 -22.08 -11.64
CA LEU A 122 -2.55 -20.89 -12.46
C LEU A 122 -2.85 -21.25 -13.93
N PRO A 123 -3.58 -20.38 -14.65
CA PRO A 123 -3.85 -20.56 -16.08
C PRO A 123 -2.55 -20.64 -16.92
N VAL A 124 -2.51 -21.55 -17.88
CA VAL A 124 -1.33 -21.79 -18.76
C VAL A 124 -0.96 -20.53 -19.56
N HIS A 125 -1.92 -19.70 -19.95
CA HIS A 125 -1.65 -18.47 -20.72
C HIS A 125 -0.73 -17.46 -19.99
N LEU A 126 -0.56 -17.59 -18.69
CA LEU A 126 0.39 -16.80 -17.92
C LEU A 126 1.85 -17.18 -18.18
N PHE A 127 2.09 -18.36 -18.77
CA PHE A 127 3.42 -18.92 -19.03
C PHE A 127 3.59 -19.24 -20.52
N PRO A 128 3.61 -18.24 -21.42
CA PRO A 128 3.64 -18.49 -22.86
C PRO A 128 4.90 -19.22 -23.35
N ASP A 129 5.97 -19.18 -22.57
CA ASP A 129 7.26 -19.84 -22.88
C ASP A 129 7.40 -21.23 -22.22
N ASP A 130 6.41 -21.67 -21.43
CA ASP A 130 6.48 -22.92 -20.66
C ASP A 130 5.09 -23.53 -20.40
N ASP A 131 4.54 -24.20 -21.39
CA ASP A 131 3.21 -24.84 -21.35
C ASP A 131 3.06 -25.95 -20.29
N PHE A 132 4.17 -26.44 -19.74
CA PHE A 132 4.16 -27.53 -18.74
C PHE A 132 4.24 -27.02 -17.30
N ARG A 133 4.42 -25.71 -17.10
CA ARG A 133 4.60 -25.15 -15.79
C ARG A 133 3.28 -25.16 -14.99
N LYS A 134 3.31 -25.84 -13.84
CA LYS A 134 2.17 -25.91 -12.91
C LYS A 134 2.52 -25.20 -11.62
N ILE A 135 1.96 -24.02 -11.42
CA ILE A 135 2.11 -23.25 -10.19
C ILE A 135 0.79 -23.24 -9.45
N SER A 136 0.80 -23.65 -8.19
CA SER A 136 -0.38 -23.65 -7.34
C SER A 136 -0.83 -22.22 -7.01
N LYS A 137 -2.11 -21.94 -7.18
CA LYS A 137 -2.72 -20.66 -6.77
C LYS A 137 -2.56 -20.40 -5.26
N THR A 138 -2.65 -21.45 -4.46
CA THR A 138 -2.41 -21.38 -3.01
C THR A 138 -0.99 -20.89 -2.69
N MET A 139 0.03 -21.35 -3.40
CA MET A 139 1.40 -20.89 -3.22
C MET A 139 1.55 -19.40 -3.55
N VAL A 140 0.95 -18.96 -4.65
CA VAL A 140 0.95 -17.55 -5.05
C VAL A 140 0.27 -16.69 -3.97
N ASN A 141 -0.91 -17.09 -3.52
CA ASN A 141 -1.67 -16.37 -2.51
C ASN A 141 -0.93 -16.32 -1.17
N THR A 142 -0.21 -17.37 -0.81
CA THR A 142 0.64 -17.38 0.40
C THR A 142 1.76 -16.35 0.31
N ILE A 143 2.43 -16.25 -0.84
CA ILE A 143 3.50 -15.26 -1.05
C ILE A 143 2.93 -13.84 -0.96
N ILE A 144 1.81 -13.58 -1.64
CA ILE A 144 1.13 -12.29 -1.65
C ILE A 144 0.71 -11.89 -0.23
N ASN A 145 0.01 -12.78 0.46
CA ASN A 145 -0.49 -12.53 1.81
C ASN A 145 0.64 -12.22 2.80
N SER A 146 1.71 -13.04 2.77
CA SER A 146 2.86 -12.85 3.66
C SER A 146 3.53 -11.48 3.47
N ARG A 147 3.66 -11.01 2.22
CA ARG A 147 4.24 -9.70 1.95
C ARG A 147 3.32 -8.56 2.34
N ILE A 148 2.04 -8.66 2.05
CA ILE A 148 1.07 -7.62 2.44
C ILE A 148 0.98 -7.52 3.97
N GLU A 149 0.94 -8.65 4.66
CA GLU A 149 0.95 -8.68 6.12
C GLU A 149 2.20 -8.01 6.69
N GLU A 150 3.39 -8.29 6.15
CA GLU A 150 4.62 -7.64 6.57
C GLU A 150 4.56 -6.12 6.40
N ILE A 151 4.09 -5.63 5.25
CA ILE A 151 3.96 -4.19 5.00
C ILE A 151 2.97 -3.54 5.98
N LEU A 152 1.82 -4.16 6.21
CA LEU A 152 0.83 -3.67 7.17
C LEU A 152 1.35 -3.70 8.61
N GLN A 153 2.15 -4.71 8.97
CA GLN A 153 2.82 -4.75 10.28
C GLN A 153 3.84 -3.60 10.43
N LEU A 154 4.55 -3.21 9.37
CA LEU A 154 5.44 -2.06 9.41
C LEU A 154 4.66 -0.74 9.61
N VAL A 155 3.52 -0.58 8.92
CA VAL A 155 2.61 0.54 9.16
C VAL A 155 2.13 0.56 10.60
N TYR A 156 1.64 -0.59 11.12
CA TYR A 156 1.18 -0.72 12.48
C TYR A 156 2.25 -0.34 13.52
N ARG A 157 3.49 -0.85 13.35
CA ARG A 157 4.62 -0.53 14.24
C ARG A 157 4.93 0.97 14.22
N LYS A 158 4.90 1.61 13.06
CA LYS A 158 5.09 3.06 12.95
C LYS A 158 4.02 3.83 13.70
N ILE A 159 2.74 3.51 13.49
CA ILE A 159 1.64 4.17 14.21
C ILE A 159 1.78 3.98 15.72
N LYS A 160 2.09 2.75 16.16
CA LYS A 160 2.25 2.41 17.58
C LYS A 160 3.42 3.15 18.25
N SER A 161 4.52 3.40 17.53
CA SER A 161 5.71 4.06 18.10
C SER A 161 5.45 5.50 18.55
N TYR A 162 4.38 6.12 18.10
CA TYR A 162 4.03 7.49 18.47
C TYR A 162 3.10 7.59 19.69
N ASN A 163 2.69 6.45 20.30
CA ASN A 163 1.82 6.36 21.49
C ASN A 163 0.50 7.16 21.37
N LEU A 164 0.09 7.52 20.18
CA LEU A 164 -1.00 8.46 19.95
C LEU A 164 -2.37 7.80 19.98
N ILE A 165 -2.47 6.46 19.83
CA ILE A 165 -3.77 5.82 19.54
C ILE A 165 -3.85 4.41 20.10
N ASP A 166 -4.98 4.06 20.68
CA ASP A 166 -5.42 2.66 20.74
C ASP A 166 -5.95 2.25 19.36
N ILE A 167 -5.03 1.72 18.52
CA ILE A 167 -5.29 1.31 17.13
C ILE A 167 -6.43 0.29 17.07
N LYS A 168 -6.65 -0.49 18.13
CA LYS A 168 -7.64 -1.57 18.15
C LYS A 168 -9.08 -1.08 18.06
N THR A 169 -9.31 0.18 18.36
CA THR A 169 -10.65 0.78 18.38
C THR A 169 -10.93 1.69 17.19
N LYS A 170 -9.95 1.89 16.30
CA LYS A 170 -10.09 2.81 15.17
C LYS A 170 -10.54 2.10 13.90
N LYS A 171 -11.34 2.80 13.11
CA LYS A 171 -11.67 2.39 11.74
C LYS A 171 -10.43 2.55 10.85
N ILE A 172 -10.26 1.62 9.91
CA ILE A 172 -9.20 1.67 8.92
C ILE A 172 -9.84 1.68 7.53
N TYR A 173 -9.44 2.64 6.72
CA TYR A 173 -9.76 2.70 5.29
C TYR A 173 -8.48 2.43 4.49
N LEU A 174 -8.60 1.55 3.49
CA LEU A 174 -7.53 1.12 2.60
C LEU A 174 -7.89 1.47 1.16
#